data_3c4446fd2b6e752fb891be7f2287b748
#
_entry.id   3c4446fd2b6e752fb891be7f2287b748
#
_cell.length_a   1.000
_cell.length_b   1.000
_cell.length_c   1.000
_cell.angle_alpha   90.00
_cell.angle_beta   90.00
_cell.angle_gamma   90.00
#
_symmetry.space_group_name_H-M   'P 1'
#
loop_
_entity.id
_entity.type
_entity.pdbx_description
1 polymer ?
#
loop_
_entity_poly.entity_id
_entity_poly.type
_entity_poly.pdbx_seq_one_letter_code
_entity_poly.pdbx_strand_id
1 'polypeptide(L)'
;GREEATDGQNQDDPSSDKSDHITEKGKYGRSFPEAPLFARIATVVAGPIFNFILAFFLSLFIVGSIGTDLPVVGDVTEGGGAEAAGLMSGDVITKINHHKIHLFREISLEAMLADGSSMNVTYERNGKEYRTVLTPVYSQDAGRYYLGITMTGGYTRLSPPKVIVYCGYEVKYWIGTTIKSLGMLLSGKAGVKDLSGPVGMA
;
A
#
# COMPACT_ATOMS: atom_id res chain seq x y z
N GLY A 1 -3.07 -37.06 85.66
CA GLY A 1 -2.24 -38.15 85.31
C GLY A 1 -1.44 -37.71 84.11
N ARG A 2 -0.23 -37.42 84.33
CA ARG A 2 1.03 -38.10 83.86
C ARG A 2 1.23 -38.16 82.34
N GLU A 3 2.22 -37.42 81.95
CA GLU A 3 3.56 -37.97 81.49
C GLU A 3 3.56 -38.30 80.00
N GLU A 4 4.48 -38.06 79.20
CA GLU A 4 5.91 -37.74 79.30
C GLU A 4 6.41 -37.35 77.92
N ALA A 5 7.48 -36.60 77.89
CA ALA A 5 8.36 -36.19 76.81
C ALA A 5 8.78 -37.32 75.88
N THR A 6 9.06 -37.00 74.65
CA THR A 6 10.33 -37.40 74.01
C THR A 6 10.66 -36.48 72.82
N ASP A 7 11.77 -35.92 72.97
CA ASP A 7 12.73 -35.29 72.09
C ASP A 7 12.98 -36.12 70.80
N GLY A 8 12.99 -35.45 69.66
CA GLY A 8 13.30 -36.02 68.37
C GLY A 8 13.89 -34.98 67.45
N GLN A 9 15.15 -34.70 67.62
CA GLN A 9 16.00 -33.93 66.71
C GLN A 9 15.84 -34.47 65.29
N ASN A 10 15.39 -33.64 64.40
CA ASN A 10 15.61 -33.84 62.97
C ASN A 10 16.68 -32.84 62.49
N GLN A 11 17.83 -33.42 62.17
CA GLN A 11 18.93 -32.79 61.47
C GLN A 11 18.46 -32.19 60.14
N ASP A 12 18.62 -30.89 60.01
CA ASP A 12 18.59 -30.20 58.76
C ASP A 12 19.79 -30.66 57.90
N ASP A 13 19.54 -31.36 56.79
CA ASP A 13 20.52 -31.69 55.77
C ASP A 13 20.49 -30.55 54.71
N PRO A 14 21.51 -29.69 54.61
CA PRO A 14 21.56 -28.58 53.67
C PRO A 14 22.11 -28.90 52.31
N SER A 15 21.93 -30.13 51.78
CA SER A 15 22.62 -30.57 50.56
C SER A 15 21.76 -30.93 49.33
N SER A 16 20.48 -30.53 49.27
CA SER A 16 19.63 -30.96 48.13
C SER A 16 18.94 -29.87 47.32
N ASP A 17 19.39 -28.60 47.35
CA ASP A 17 18.75 -27.55 46.56
C ASP A 17 19.76 -26.67 45.79
N LYS A 18 20.66 -27.27 45.04
CA LYS A 18 21.56 -26.52 44.15
C LYS A 18 21.80 -27.15 42.76
N SER A 19 21.05 -28.11 42.32
CA SER A 19 21.36 -28.78 41.04
C SER A 19 20.35 -28.61 39.89
N ASP A 20 19.24 -27.95 40.06
CA ASP A 20 18.20 -27.91 38.97
C ASP A 20 18.04 -26.58 38.21
N HIS A 21 18.81 -25.54 38.55
CA HIS A 21 18.69 -24.25 37.83
C HIS A 21 19.71 -24.00 36.71
N ILE A 22 20.58 -24.97 36.36
CA ILE A 22 21.66 -24.72 35.40
C ILE A 22 21.43 -25.32 34.00
N THR A 23 20.37 -26.10 33.79
CA THR A 23 20.24 -26.88 32.54
C THR A 23 19.19 -26.38 31.53
N GLU A 24 18.41 -25.37 31.82
CA GLU A 24 17.42 -24.86 30.85
C GLU A 24 17.87 -23.67 30.00
N LYS A 25 18.94 -22.98 30.36
CA LYS A 25 19.44 -21.81 29.64
C LYS A 25 20.10 -22.12 28.29
N GLY A 26 20.36 -23.39 28.01
CA GLY A 26 21.05 -23.84 26.78
C GLY A 26 20.13 -24.36 25.67
N LYS A 27 18.85 -24.61 25.95
CA LYS A 27 17.94 -25.30 25.03
C LYS A 27 16.96 -24.40 24.31
N TYR A 28 16.68 -23.23 24.83
CA TYR A 28 15.89 -22.20 24.18
C TYR A 28 16.80 -20.99 24.00
N GLY A 29 17.03 -20.60 22.74
CA GLY A 29 17.92 -19.49 22.38
C GLY A 29 17.67 -18.23 23.20
N ARG A 30 18.59 -17.26 23.12
CA ARG A 30 18.53 -15.99 23.84
C ARG A 30 17.13 -15.38 23.77
N SER A 31 16.59 -14.95 24.91
CA SER A 31 15.31 -14.28 24.96
C SER A 31 15.35 -12.99 24.14
N PHE A 32 14.21 -12.57 23.55
CA PHE A 32 14.13 -11.39 22.70
C PHE A 32 14.79 -10.13 23.32
N PRO A 33 14.68 -9.84 24.63
CA PRO A 33 15.37 -8.72 25.27
C PRO A 33 16.91 -8.85 25.29
N GLU A 34 17.45 -10.05 25.28
CA GLU A 34 18.89 -10.32 25.29
C GLU A 34 19.50 -10.35 23.87
N ALA A 35 18.66 -10.33 22.83
CA ALA A 35 19.12 -10.31 21.46
C ALA A 35 19.77 -8.96 21.11
N PRO A 36 20.82 -8.94 20.27
CA PRO A 36 21.43 -7.71 19.81
C PRO A 36 20.39 -6.81 19.12
N LEU A 37 20.53 -5.50 19.24
CA LEU A 37 19.59 -4.51 18.72
C LEU A 37 19.21 -4.77 17.25
N PHE A 38 20.19 -5.14 16.43
CA PHE A 38 19.97 -5.45 15.02
C PHE A 38 19.02 -6.64 14.83
N ALA A 39 19.12 -7.70 15.63
CA ALA A 39 18.22 -8.85 15.55
C ALA A 39 16.79 -8.48 15.95
N ARG A 40 16.60 -7.62 16.96
CA ARG A 40 15.28 -7.12 17.36
C ARG A 40 14.65 -6.28 16.25
N ILE A 41 15.41 -5.36 15.66
CA ILE A 41 14.94 -4.55 14.52
C ILE A 41 14.59 -5.47 13.34
N ALA A 42 15.46 -6.43 13.02
CA ALA A 42 15.22 -7.38 11.93
C ALA A 42 13.93 -8.18 12.14
N THR A 43 13.66 -8.64 13.36
CA THR A 43 12.42 -9.39 13.67
C THR A 43 11.17 -8.53 13.49
N VAL A 44 11.20 -7.28 13.95
CA VAL A 44 10.06 -6.36 13.82
C VAL A 44 9.83 -5.98 12.35
N VAL A 45 10.90 -5.74 11.60
CA VAL A 45 10.84 -5.32 10.19
C VAL A 45 10.55 -6.50 9.26
N ALA A 46 10.85 -7.74 9.66
CA ALA A 46 10.58 -8.93 8.87
C ALA A 46 9.10 -9.10 8.51
N GLY A 47 8.18 -8.77 9.43
CA GLY A 47 6.74 -8.83 9.19
C GLY A 47 6.29 -7.94 8.01
N PRO A 48 6.52 -6.63 8.06
CA PRO A 48 6.25 -5.74 6.94
C PRO A 48 6.94 -6.15 5.64
N ILE A 49 8.21 -6.55 5.68
CA ILE A 49 8.93 -7.02 4.47
C ILE A 49 8.24 -8.24 3.88
N PHE A 50 7.86 -9.22 4.70
CA PHE A 50 7.18 -10.43 4.22
C PHE A 50 5.82 -10.10 3.58
N ASN A 51 5.09 -9.14 4.13
CA ASN A 51 3.84 -8.65 3.54
C ASN A 51 4.06 -8.03 2.16
N PHE A 52 5.13 -7.26 1.95
CA PHE A 52 5.46 -6.71 0.63
C PHE A 52 5.85 -7.80 -0.37
N ILE A 53 6.60 -8.80 0.06
CA ILE A 53 6.95 -9.95 -0.76
C ILE A 53 5.68 -10.71 -1.17
N LEU A 54 4.79 -10.98 -0.22
CA LEU A 54 3.50 -11.64 -0.48
C LEU A 54 2.64 -10.81 -1.44
N ALA A 55 2.52 -9.51 -1.21
CA ALA A 55 1.78 -8.60 -2.07
C ALA A 55 2.33 -8.60 -3.51
N PHE A 56 3.66 -8.65 -3.67
CA PHE A 56 4.28 -8.76 -4.99
C PHE A 56 3.91 -10.06 -5.71
N PHE A 57 3.94 -11.20 -5.03
CA PHE A 57 3.55 -12.49 -5.63
C PHE A 57 2.06 -12.53 -5.96
N LEU A 58 1.20 -11.99 -5.10
CA LEU A 58 -0.24 -11.87 -5.38
C LEU A 58 -0.49 -10.96 -6.58
N SER A 59 0.21 -9.82 -6.65
CA SER A 59 0.14 -8.91 -7.81
C SER A 59 0.59 -9.60 -9.09
N LEU A 60 1.66 -10.42 -9.03
CA LEU A 60 2.14 -11.20 -10.18
C LEU A 60 1.06 -12.16 -10.70
N PHE A 61 0.34 -12.82 -9.79
CA PHE A 61 -0.77 -13.70 -10.14
C PHE A 61 -1.94 -12.93 -10.76
N ILE A 62 -2.34 -11.81 -10.14
CA ILE A 62 -3.49 -11.00 -10.58
C ILE A 62 -3.19 -10.35 -11.94
N VAL A 63 -2.07 -9.63 -12.07
CA VAL A 63 -1.68 -8.95 -13.31
C VAL A 63 -1.42 -9.96 -14.44
N GLY A 64 -0.88 -11.14 -14.11
CA GLY A 64 -0.68 -12.21 -15.10
C GLY A 64 -1.98 -12.84 -15.60
N SER A 65 -2.99 -12.95 -14.73
CA SER A 65 -4.28 -13.59 -15.04
C SER A 65 -5.31 -12.63 -15.64
N ILE A 66 -5.45 -11.46 -15.04
CA ILE A 66 -6.49 -10.47 -15.39
C ILE A 66 -5.93 -9.39 -16.31
N GLY A 67 -4.66 -9.01 -16.12
CA GLY A 67 -4.03 -7.87 -16.78
C GLY A 67 -3.94 -6.66 -15.86
N THR A 68 -3.67 -5.49 -16.46
CA THR A 68 -3.55 -4.21 -15.76
C THR A 68 -4.29 -3.08 -16.48
N ASP A 69 -4.59 -2.03 -15.74
CA ASP A 69 -5.21 -0.80 -16.25
C ASP A 69 -4.15 0.12 -16.88
N LEU A 70 -3.96 -0.02 -18.18
CA LEU A 70 -3.06 0.86 -18.92
C LEU A 70 -3.62 2.30 -18.95
N PRO A 71 -2.74 3.34 -18.95
CA PRO A 71 -3.16 4.74 -18.94
C PRO A 71 -3.63 5.22 -20.33
N VAL A 72 -4.51 4.45 -20.95
CA VAL A 72 -5.08 4.73 -22.28
C VAL A 72 -6.45 5.34 -22.10
N VAL A 73 -6.65 6.51 -22.71
CA VAL A 73 -7.92 7.22 -22.72
C VAL A 73 -8.94 6.41 -23.51
N GLY A 74 -10.06 6.07 -22.87
CA GLY A 74 -11.22 5.48 -23.54
C GLY A 74 -12.14 6.54 -24.11
N ASP A 75 -13.35 6.63 -23.56
CA ASP A 75 -14.27 7.69 -23.96
C ASP A 75 -13.92 8.99 -23.26
N VAL A 76 -14.12 10.09 -23.98
CA VAL A 76 -14.02 11.45 -23.44
C VAL A 76 -15.44 11.99 -23.28
N THR A 77 -15.76 12.41 -22.07
CA THR A 77 -17.09 12.94 -21.74
C THR A 77 -17.23 14.37 -22.24
N GLU A 78 -18.34 14.68 -22.92
CA GLU A 78 -18.68 16.02 -23.35
C GLU A 78 -18.78 16.98 -22.14
N GLY A 79 -18.24 18.18 -22.28
CA GLY A 79 -18.15 19.17 -21.20
C GLY A 79 -17.12 18.85 -20.13
N GLY A 80 -16.34 17.75 -20.28
CA GLY A 80 -15.27 17.38 -19.37
C GLY A 80 -13.97 18.15 -19.60
N GLY A 81 -13.11 18.18 -18.58
CA GLY A 81 -11.81 18.84 -18.68
C GLY A 81 -10.92 18.25 -19.77
N ALA A 82 -11.03 16.95 -20.04
CA ALA A 82 -10.26 16.25 -21.08
C ALA A 82 -10.67 16.67 -22.50
N GLU A 83 -11.95 16.87 -22.75
CA GLU A 83 -12.45 17.38 -24.02
C GLU A 83 -11.90 18.78 -24.30
N ALA A 84 -12.02 19.68 -23.30
CA ALA A 84 -11.48 21.03 -23.39
C ALA A 84 -9.96 21.05 -23.59
N ALA A 85 -9.25 20.05 -23.07
CA ALA A 85 -7.81 19.87 -23.26
C ALA A 85 -7.44 19.24 -24.61
N GLY A 86 -8.41 18.81 -25.43
CA GLY A 86 -8.20 18.19 -26.74
C GLY A 86 -7.71 16.73 -26.69
N LEU A 87 -7.93 16.03 -25.57
CA LEU A 87 -7.69 14.60 -25.44
C LEU A 87 -8.72 13.82 -26.27
N MET A 88 -8.30 12.69 -26.80
CA MET A 88 -9.12 11.81 -27.62
C MET A 88 -8.99 10.36 -27.18
N SER A 89 -9.96 9.54 -27.52
CA SER A 89 -9.88 8.09 -27.34
C SER A 89 -8.65 7.53 -28.03
N GLY A 90 -7.92 6.64 -27.32
CA GLY A 90 -6.67 6.04 -27.77
C GLY A 90 -5.40 6.81 -27.38
N ASP A 91 -5.50 8.00 -26.79
CA ASP A 91 -4.34 8.70 -26.25
C ASP A 91 -3.76 7.94 -25.05
N VAL A 92 -2.44 7.85 -24.98
CA VAL A 92 -1.74 7.23 -23.84
C VAL A 92 -1.15 8.32 -22.96
N ILE A 93 -1.66 8.48 -21.76
CA ILE A 93 -1.15 9.48 -20.82
C ILE A 93 0.16 8.96 -20.22
N THR A 94 1.26 9.67 -20.46
CA THR A 94 2.60 9.27 -20.04
C THR A 94 3.08 10.03 -18.82
N LYS A 95 2.55 11.27 -18.60
CA LYS A 95 2.98 12.12 -17.50
C LYS A 95 1.91 13.13 -17.11
N ILE A 96 1.75 13.37 -15.81
CA ILE A 96 0.96 14.45 -15.24
C ILE A 96 1.87 15.28 -14.33
N ASN A 97 1.99 16.57 -14.62
CA ASN A 97 2.95 17.47 -13.96
C ASN A 97 4.37 16.90 -14.00
N HIS A 98 4.90 16.51 -12.84
CA HIS A 98 6.24 15.93 -12.70
C HIS A 98 6.22 14.40 -12.54
N HIS A 99 5.03 13.78 -12.44
CA HIS A 99 4.86 12.36 -12.18
C HIS A 99 4.67 11.57 -13.48
N LYS A 100 5.47 10.51 -13.67
CA LYS A 100 5.25 9.54 -14.74
C LYS A 100 4.06 8.67 -14.38
N ILE A 101 3.19 8.45 -15.36
CA ILE A 101 1.98 7.64 -15.24
C ILE A 101 2.20 6.29 -15.92
N HIS A 102 1.85 5.22 -15.22
CA HIS A 102 1.99 3.85 -15.69
C HIS A 102 0.66 3.09 -15.61
N LEU A 103 -0.24 3.52 -14.72
CA LEU A 103 -1.54 2.92 -14.46
C LEU A 103 -2.63 3.97 -14.62
N PHE A 104 -3.80 3.58 -15.15
CA PHE A 104 -4.92 4.52 -15.32
C PHE A 104 -5.40 5.12 -13.99
N ARG A 105 -5.38 4.32 -12.92
CA ARG A 105 -5.78 4.79 -11.58
C ARG A 105 -4.87 5.89 -11.01
N GLU A 106 -3.62 6.00 -11.48
CA GLU A 106 -2.73 7.12 -11.11
C GLU A 106 -3.27 8.46 -11.63
N ILE A 107 -3.93 8.44 -12.81
CA ILE A 107 -4.57 9.64 -13.38
C ILE A 107 -5.69 10.13 -12.46
N SER A 108 -6.54 9.22 -12.01
CA SER A 108 -7.64 9.54 -11.08
C SER A 108 -7.12 10.07 -9.74
N LEU A 109 -6.03 9.50 -9.24
CA LEU A 109 -5.38 9.97 -8.01
C LEU A 109 -4.82 11.39 -8.18
N GLU A 110 -4.12 11.69 -9.27
CA GLU A 110 -3.59 13.03 -9.54
C GLU A 110 -4.73 14.06 -9.72
N ALA A 111 -5.84 13.67 -10.37
CA ALA A 111 -7.03 14.53 -10.49
C ALA A 111 -7.64 14.88 -9.12
N MET A 112 -7.73 13.90 -8.22
CA MET A 112 -8.24 14.11 -6.86
C MET A 112 -7.31 15.02 -6.05
N LEU A 113 -5.99 14.84 -6.19
CA LEU A 113 -4.98 15.64 -5.50
C LEU A 113 -4.88 17.07 -6.02
N ALA A 114 -5.23 17.30 -7.29
CA ALA A 114 -5.21 18.62 -7.91
C ALA A 114 -6.30 19.56 -7.37
N ASP A 115 -7.34 19.01 -6.74
CA ASP A 115 -8.43 19.77 -6.11
C ASP A 115 -8.96 20.91 -6.99
N GLY A 116 -9.23 20.59 -8.27
CA GLY A 116 -9.69 21.56 -9.28
C GLY A 116 -8.59 22.39 -9.94
N SER A 117 -7.36 22.29 -9.51
CA SER A 117 -6.23 23.00 -10.12
C SER A 117 -5.85 22.40 -11.48
N SER A 118 -5.42 23.26 -12.42
CA SER A 118 -4.95 22.81 -13.73
C SER A 118 -3.68 21.99 -13.63
N MET A 119 -3.60 20.94 -14.47
CA MET A 119 -2.47 20.01 -14.53
C MET A 119 -1.86 20.01 -15.93
N ASN A 120 -0.52 19.97 -16.01
CA ASN A 120 0.18 19.74 -17.27
C ASN A 120 0.16 18.24 -17.59
N VAL A 121 -0.46 17.87 -18.69
CA VAL A 121 -0.58 16.48 -19.15
C VAL A 121 0.29 16.28 -20.39
N THR A 122 1.14 15.25 -20.35
CA THR A 122 1.88 14.77 -21.51
C THR A 122 1.27 13.43 -21.94
N TYR A 123 0.95 13.31 -23.20
CA TYR A 123 0.34 12.12 -23.77
C TYR A 123 0.95 11.78 -25.12
N GLU A 124 0.83 10.53 -25.51
CA GLU A 124 1.27 10.01 -26.79
C GLU A 124 0.04 9.70 -27.68
N ARG A 125 0.06 10.20 -28.91
CA ARG A 125 -0.94 9.94 -29.95
C ARG A 125 -0.22 9.56 -31.24
N ASN A 126 -0.50 8.38 -31.76
CA ASN A 126 0.14 7.85 -32.97
C ASN A 126 1.68 7.89 -32.91
N GLY A 127 2.27 7.54 -31.76
CA GLY A 127 3.72 7.51 -31.57
C GLY A 127 4.40 8.89 -31.45
N LYS A 128 3.62 9.97 -31.31
CA LYS A 128 4.13 11.33 -31.10
C LYS A 128 3.70 11.88 -29.74
N GLU A 129 4.62 12.52 -29.03
CA GLU A 129 4.38 13.16 -27.74
C GLU A 129 3.73 14.53 -27.94
N TYR A 130 2.67 14.78 -27.18
CA TYR A 130 1.95 16.05 -27.10
C TYR A 130 1.84 16.49 -25.64
N ARG A 131 1.63 17.79 -25.44
CA ARG A 131 1.43 18.38 -24.13
C ARG A 131 0.21 19.29 -24.16
N THR A 132 -0.58 19.22 -23.10
CA THR A 132 -1.76 20.06 -22.91
C THR A 132 -1.93 20.40 -21.44
N VAL A 133 -2.79 21.37 -21.17
CA VAL A 133 -3.23 21.71 -19.82
C VAL A 133 -4.64 21.19 -19.64
N LEU A 134 -4.82 20.37 -18.62
CA LEU A 134 -6.11 19.79 -18.28
C LEU A 134 -6.58 20.32 -16.93
N THR A 135 -7.80 20.83 -16.87
CA THR A 135 -8.42 21.31 -15.64
C THR A 135 -9.56 20.37 -15.26
N PRO A 136 -9.51 19.75 -14.07
CA PRO A 136 -10.61 18.91 -13.58
C PRO A 136 -11.90 19.72 -13.43
N VAL A 137 -13.03 19.10 -13.73
CA VAL A 137 -14.36 19.68 -13.56
C VAL A 137 -15.02 19.07 -12.33
N TYR A 138 -15.70 19.88 -11.51
CA TYR A 138 -16.41 19.38 -10.34
C TYR A 138 -17.75 18.78 -10.75
N SER A 139 -17.96 17.50 -10.42
CA SER A 139 -19.26 16.84 -10.58
C SER A 139 -20.07 16.98 -9.29
N GLN A 140 -21.23 17.63 -9.39
CA GLN A 140 -22.14 17.73 -8.25
C GLN A 140 -22.74 16.38 -7.87
N ASP A 141 -23.02 15.52 -8.86
CA ASP A 141 -23.59 14.19 -8.65
C ASP A 141 -22.62 13.25 -7.93
N ALA A 142 -21.32 13.32 -8.29
CA ALA A 142 -20.27 12.50 -7.69
C ALA A 142 -19.61 13.14 -6.46
N GLY A 143 -19.86 14.43 -6.19
CA GLY A 143 -19.26 15.19 -5.09
C GLY A 143 -17.74 15.30 -5.16
N ARG A 144 -17.16 15.19 -6.36
CA ARG A 144 -15.70 15.19 -6.56
C ARG A 144 -15.28 15.76 -7.91
N TYR A 145 -14.02 16.13 -8.00
CA TYR A 145 -13.40 16.51 -9.27
C TYR A 145 -13.15 15.28 -10.17
N TYR A 146 -13.39 15.42 -11.45
CA TYR A 146 -13.15 14.40 -12.47
C TYR A 146 -12.59 15.03 -13.75
N LEU A 147 -11.93 14.19 -14.57
CA LEU A 147 -11.29 14.63 -15.81
C LEU A 147 -12.18 14.51 -17.04
N GLY A 148 -13.22 13.72 -16.95
CA GLY A 148 -14.09 13.41 -18.08
C GLY A 148 -13.47 12.39 -19.03
N ILE A 149 -12.71 11.42 -18.52
CA ILE A 149 -12.16 10.29 -19.28
C ILE A 149 -12.55 8.97 -18.64
N THR A 150 -12.76 7.96 -19.47
CA THR A 150 -12.90 6.57 -19.04
C THR A 150 -11.65 5.77 -19.42
N MET A 151 -11.52 4.60 -18.87
CA MET A 151 -10.46 3.65 -19.25
C MET A 151 -10.87 2.88 -20.50
N THR A 152 -9.96 2.74 -21.45
CA THR A 152 -10.21 1.91 -22.66
C THR A 152 -10.28 0.43 -22.31
N GLY A 153 -11.39 -0.21 -22.64
CA GLY A 153 -11.47 -1.69 -22.71
C GLY A 153 -11.25 -2.49 -21.43
N GLY A 154 -11.07 -1.83 -20.28
CA GLY A 154 -10.78 -2.50 -19.02
C GLY A 154 -9.33 -2.97 -18.89
N TYR A 155 -9.12 -4.10 -18.21
CA TYR A 155 -7.77 -4.63 -17.97
C TYR A 155 -7.18 -5.26 -19.24
N THR A 156 -5.96 -4.86 -19.58
CA THR A 156 -5.22 -5.37 -20.74
C THR A 156 -4.22 -6.43 -20.30
N ARG A 157 -4.26 -7.60 -20.94
CA ARG A 157 -3.28 -8.65 -20.70
C ARG A 157 -1.91 -8.26 -21.28
N LEU A 158 -0.88 -8.47 -20.47
CA LEU A 158 0.49 -8.14 -20.81
C LEU A 158 1.28 -9.39 -21.22
N SER A 159 2.32 -9.19 -22.01
CA SER A 159 3.33 -10.24 -22.24
C SER A 159 4.11 -10.54 -20.95
N PRO A 160 4.58 -11.79 -20.73
CA PRO A 160 5.22 -12.20 -19.47
C PRO A 160 6.30 -11.25 -18.94
N PRO A 161 7.25 -10.72 -19.73
CA PRO A 161 8.26 -9.80 -19.19
C PRO A 161 7.66 -8.47 -18.72
N LYS A 162 6.59 -8.00 -19.38
CA LYS A 162 5.90 -6.78 -18.96
C LYS A 162 5.13 -6.97 -17.65
N VAL A 163 4.60 -8.15 -17.38
CA VAL A 163 3.88 -8.47 -16.13
C VAL A 163 4.76 -8.13 -14.91
N ILE A 164 6.03 -8.55 -14.92
CA ILE A 164 6.96 -8.30 -13.80
C ILE A 164 7.15 -6.79 -13.56
N VAL A 165 7.31 -6.02 -14.63
CA VAL A 165 7.51 -4.57 -14.56
C VAL A 165 6.25 -3.89 -13.99
N TYR A 166 5.07 -4.28 -14.48
CA TYR A 166 3.81 -3.71 -14.03
C TYR A 166 3.44 -4.12 -12.61
N CYS A 167 3.82 -5.33 -12.15
CA CYS A 167 3.73 -5.68 -10.73
C CYS A 167 4.57 -4.72 -9.86
N GLY A 168 5.75 -4.30 -10.32
CA GLY A 168 6.53 -3.27 -9.66
C GLY A 168 5.79 -1.92 -9.58
N TYR A 169 5.11 -1.52 -10.66
CA TYR A 169 4.29 -0.29 -10.66
C TYR A 169 3.08 -0.40 -9.73
N GLU A 170 2.43 -1.55 -9.67
CA GLU A 170 1.34 -1.83 -8.71
C GLU A 170 1.80 -1.63 -7.26
N VAL A 171 2.89 -2.28 -6.87
CA VAL A 171 3.43 -2.15 -5.51
C VAL A 171 3.81 -0.70 -5.22
N LYS A 172 4.48 -0.03 -6.15
CA LYS A 172 4.83 1.40 -6.04
C LYS A 172 3.58 2.27 -5.86
N TYR A 173 2.53 2.02 -6.64
CA TYR A 173 1.27 2.75 -6.55
C TYR A 173 0.65 2.61 -5.15
N TRP A 174 0.53 1.39 -4.64
CA TRP A 174 -0.07 1.14 -3.32
C TRP A 174 0.74 1.76 -2.19
N ILE A 175 2.07 1.65 -2.23
CA ILE A 175 2.95 2.30 -1.25
C ILE A 175 2.76 3.83 -1.32
N GLY A 176 2.83 4.40 -2.53
CA GLY A 176 2.69 5.84 -2.74
C GLY A 176 1.34 6.38 -2.28
N THR A 177 0.26 5.68 -2.60
CA THR A 177 -1.11 6.03 -2.18
C THR A 177 -1.26 5.96 -0.67
N THR A 178 -0.73 4.93 -0.03
CA THR A 178 -0.75 4.78 1.44
C THR A 178 -0.03 5.94 2.12
N ILE A 179 1.17 6.31 1.65
CA ILE A 179 1.95 7.42 2.20
C ILE A 179 1.21 8.75 1.99
N LYS A 180 0.66 8.99 0.79
CA LYS A 180 -0.11 10.21 0.48
C LYS A 180 -1.36 10.30 1.36
N SER A 181 -2.11 9.21 1.52
CA SER A 181 -3.31 9.16 2.37
C SER A 181 -2.98 9.42 3.83
N LEU A 182 -1.89 8.84 4.34
CA LEU A 182 -1.43 9.09 5.70
C LEU A 182 -1.00 10.56 5.88
N GLY A 183 -0.33 11.13 4.88
CA GLY A 183 0.03 12.55 4.87
C GLY A 183 -1.20 13.48 4.89
N MET A 184 -2.26 13.15 4.15
CA MET A 184 -3.53 13.89 4.17
C MET A 184 -4.21 13.84 5.53
N LEU A 185 -4.22 12.67 6.17
CA LEU A 185 -4.76 12.50 7.53
C LEU A 185 -4.00 13.34 8.55
N LEU A 186 -2.67 13.28 8.53
CA LEU A 186 -1.82 14.03 9.46
C LEU A 186 -1.89 15.53 9.23
N SER A 187 -2.14 15.99 7.99
CA SER A 187 -2.31 17.40 7.66
C SER A 187 -3.71 17.95 7.91
N GLY A 188 -4.64 17.10 8.37
CA GLY A 188 -6.03 17.48 8.63
C GLY A 188 -6.85 17.84 7.38
N LYS A 189 -6.32 17.59 6.18
CA LYS A 189 -7.01 17.82 4.91
C LYS A 189 -8.07 16.77 4.60
N ALA A 190 -7.92 15.56 5.15
CA ALA A 190 -8.93 14.52 5.08
C ALA A 190 -9.62 14.38 6.44
N GLY A 191 -10.94 14.52 6.46
CA GLY A 191 -11.74 14.25 7.66
C GLY A 191 -11.80 12.75 7.93
N VAL A 192 -12.01 12.37 9.21
CA VAL A 192 -12.24 10.96 9.58
C VAL A 192 -13.45 10.38 8.85
N LYS A 193 -14.36 11.22 8.36
CA LYS A 193 -15.53 10.85 7.54
C LYS A 193 -15.16 10.37 6.13
N ASP A 194 -14.02 10.82 5.60
CA ASP A 194 -13.53 10.41 4.27
C ASP A 194 -12.83 9.04 4.29
N LEU A 195 -12.58 8.51 5.50
CA LEU A 195 -12.11 7.14 5.77
C LEU A 195 -13.24 6.12 5.81
N SER A 196 -14.43 6.49 5.40
CA SER A 196 -15.57 5.57 5.32
C SER A 196 -15.21 4.36 4.47
N GLY A 197 -14.88 3.26 5.15
CA GLY A 197 -14.82 1.95 4.54
C GLY A 197 -16.21 1.52 4.03
N PRO A 198 -16.37 0.27 3.57
CA PRO A 198 -17.63 -0.25 2.99
C PRO A 198 -18.88 -0.03 3.85
N VAL A 199 -18.72 0.26 5.13
CA VAL A 199 -19.81 0.53 6.10
C VAL A 199 -20.40 1.95 5.96
N GLY A 200 -19.72 2.87 5.31
CA GLY A 200 -20.22 4.24 5.08
C GLY A 200 -21.02 4.44 3.80
N MET A 201 -21.27 3.37 3.04
CA MET A 201 -22.06 3.37 1.81
C MET A 201 -23.46 2.74 1.96
N ALA A 202 -23.93 2.57 3.20
CA ALA A 202 -25.29 2.09 3.49
C ALA A 202 -26.22 3.26 3.80
#